data_edf318035cf317c01574a990aa5bc32e
#
_entry.id   edf318035cf317c01574a990aa5bc32e
#
_cell.length_a   1.000
_cell.length_b   1.000
_cell.length_c   1.000
_cell.angle_alpha   90.00
_cell.angle_beta   90.00
_cell.angle_gamma   90.00
#
_symmetry.space_group_name_H-M   'P 1'
#
loop_
_entity.id
_entity.type
_entity.pdbx_description
1 polymer ?
#
loop_
_entity_poly.entity_id
_entity_poly.type
_entity_poly.pdbx_seq_one_letter_code
_entity_poly.pdbx_strand_id
1 'polypeptide(L)'
;MNTNPNSIRCSDCAGSSRRDFLKTTLAATAATTLGSIPIIGRAAEEAARPKSETLVASLYKSFNEAQRKALCFPWDHLLRTEVDNNWHVTEQHIGSFLNADQQQMVREIFLGLHSPDYAEKVFKQVEDDSGKAGFGDSSIALFGEPGTGQFEFVLTGRHCTRRCDGDSTEGAAFGGPIFYGHAAQGFNERPDHPGNVDWYQAVRANEVFQMLDGKQRAIALRNKGRMEQGSETVKLSGKTQGLPGIPLTELSQDQRGHVRKVMADLLAPFRKEDADEALKYIEAAGFEHLHMAFYKDQDIGSDGVWDVWQLEGPNMVWYFRGDPHVHVWVNVKAQA
;
A
#
# COMPACT_ATOMS: atom_id res chain seq x y z
N MET A 1 12.17 19.21 15.22
CA MET A 1 12.63 18.37 14.10
C MET A 1 13.31 17.16 14.71
N ASN A 2 12.56 16.09 14.95
CA ASN A 2 13.13 14.83 15.43
C ASN A 2 13.20 13.90 14.22
N THR A 3 14.36 13.83 13.61
CA THR A 3 14.64 12.81 12.60
C THR A 3 14.91 11.51 13.36
N ASN A 4 14.07 10.50 13.14
CA ASN A 4 14.32 9.15 13.64
C ASN A 4 15.66 8.67 13.05
N PRO A 5 16.70 8.38 13.83
CA PRO A 5 18.03 8.03 13.31
C PRO A 5 18.10 6.66 12.64
N ASN A 6 17.04 5.85 12.68
CA ASN A 6 17.00 4.50 12.15
C ASN A 6 16.22 4.36 10.83
N SER A 7 15.72 5.46 10.23
CA SER A 7 15.15 5.37 8.89
C SER A 7 16.27 5.29 7.85
N ILE A 8 16.55 4.10 7.37
CA ILE A 8 17.41 3.90 6.18
C ILE A 8 16.64 4.42 4.98
N ARG A 9 16.92 5.65 4.57
CA ARG A 9 16.37 6.23 3.33
C ARG A 9 16.94 5.47 2.14
N CYS A 10 16.10 5.14 1.18
CA CYS A 10 16.52 4.53 -0.08
C CYS A 10 17.54 5.44 -0.78
N SER A 11 18.82 5.02 -0.83
CA SER A 11 19.88 5.72 -1.55
C SER A 11 19.57 5.83 -3.05
N ASP A 12 18.72 4.95 -3.57
CA ASP A 12 18.37 4.84 -4.98
C ASP A 12 17.25 5.83 -5.39
N CYS A 13 16.59 6.48 -4.43
CA CYS A 13 15.57 7.49 -4.73
C CYS A 13 16.13 8.89 -5.06
N ALA A 14 17.44 9.07 -5.00
CA ALA A 14 18.11 10.35 -5.30
C ALA A 14 18.70 10.37 -6.72
N GLY A 15 17.84 10.45 -7.74
CA GLY A 15 18.19 10.98 -9.06
C GLY A 15 18.75 10.00 -10.10
N SER A 16 17.92 9.59 -11.04
CA SER A 16 18.30 9.40 -12.43
C SER A 16 17.09 9.65 -13.34
N SER A 17 17.32 10.31 -14.47
CA SER A 17 16.28 10.73 -15.42
C SER A 17 16.06 9.66 -16.48
N ARG A 18 14.79 9.36 -16.79
CA ARG A 18 14.34 8.36 -17.79
C ARG A 18 14.62 8.66 -19.26
N ARG A 19 15.32 9.74 -19.59
CA ARG A 19 15.56 10.14 -21.00
C ARG A 19 16.37 9.16 -21.85
N ASP A 20 17.02 8.17 -21.26
CA ASP A 20 17.91 7.24 -21.97
C ASP A 20 17.28 5.91 -22.38
N PHE A 21 16.05 5.61 -21.95
CA PHE A 21 15.45 4.27 -22.14
C PHE A 21 14.60 4.11 -23.42
N LEU A 22 14.13 5.18 -24.04
CA LEU A 22 13.13 5.12 -25.15
C LEU A 22 13.68 4.72 -26.53
N LYS A 23 14.89 4.19 -26.64
CA LYS A 23 15.52 3.91 -27.98
C LYS A 23 15.48 2.46 -28.46
N THR A 24 14.93 1.50 -27.73
CA THR A 24 14.90 0.10 -28.22
C THR A 24 13.60 -0.60 -27.79
N THR A 25 12.71 -0.91 -28.68
CA THR A 25 12.21 -2.20 -29.15
C THR A 25 10.80 -2.13 -29.73
N LEU A 26 10.72 -2.53 -31.00
CA LEU A 26 9.48 -2.90 -31.70
C LEU A 26 9.30 -4.44 -31.66
N ALA A 27 8.04 -4.85 -31.53
CA ALA A 27 7.44 -6.10 -32.00
C ALA A 27 7.63 -7.41 -31.22
N ALA A 28 6.51 -7.92 -30.71
CA ALA A 28 5.95 -9.23 -31.10
C ALA A 28 4.59 -9.50 -30.45
N THR A 29 3.55 -9.63 -31.27
CA THR A 29 2.20 -10.12 -30.92
C THR A 29 2.19 -11.64 -30.82
N ALA A 30 1.63 -12.19 -29.73
CA ALA A 30 1.12 -13.55 -29.71
C ALA A 30 -0.11 -13.66 -28.81
N ALA A 31 -1.25 -13.99 -29.45
CA ALA A 31 -2.49 -14.28 -28.77
C ALA A 31 -2.43 -15.69 -28.13
N THR A 32 -2.79 -15.80 -26.86
CA THR A 32 -3.07 -17.08 -26.21
C THR A 32 -4.43 -17.05 -25.53
N THR A 33 -5.22 -18.06 -25.86
CA THR A 33 -6.57 -18.36 -25.41
C THR A 33 -6.63 -18.62 -23.90
N LEU A 34 -7.51 -17.90 -23.22
CA LEU A 34 -7.85 -18.09 -21.80
C LEU A 34 -8.72 -19.35 -21.63
N GLY A 35 -8.15 -20.38 -21.02
CA GLY A 35 -8.89 -21.51 -20.47
C GLY A 35 -9.47 -21.14 -19.10
N SER A 36 -10.79 -21.24 -18.97
CA SER A 36 -11.53 -21.06 -17.72
C SER A 36 -11.16 -22.16 -16.71
N ILE A 37 -10.53 -21.78 -15.60
CA ILE A 37 -10.28 -22.63 -14.43
C ILE A 37 -11.51 -22.55 -13.51
N PRO A 38 -12.07 -23.65 -12.99
CA PRO A 38 -13.30 -23.63 -12.22
C PRO A 38 -13.13 -22.90 -10.87
N ILE A 39 -14.03 -21.97 -10.61
CA ILE A 39 -14.14 -21.11 -9.41
C ILE A 39 -14.28 -21.94 -8.10
N ILE A 40 -14.59 -23.22 -8.18
CA ILE A 40 -14.89 -24.09 -7.02
C ILE A 40 -13.64 -24.40 -6.15
N GLY A 41 -12.43 -24.35 -6.72
CA GLY A 41 -11.21 -24.62 -5.95
C GLY A 41 -10.75 -23.47 -5.05
N ARG A 42 -11.08 -22.23 -5.41
CA ARG A 42 -10.59 -21.02 -4.73
C ARG A 42 -11.30 -20.75 -3.39
N ALA A 43 -12.64 -20.92 -3.36
CA ALA A 43 -13.41 -20.73 -2.12
C ALA A 43 -13.07 -21.76 -1.03
N ALA A 44 -12.62 -22.96 -1.44
CA ALA A 44 -12.21 -24.00 -0.49
C ALA A 44 -10.80 -23.75 0.09
N GLU A 45 -9.92 -23.07 -0.67
CA GLU A 45 -8.58 -22.70 -0.21
C GLU A 45 -8.61 -21.52 0.77
N GLU A 46 -9.50 -20.55 0.55
CA GLU A 46 -9.75 -19.41 1.46
C GLU A 46 -10.31 -19.88 2.81
N ALA A 47 -11.22 -20.87 2.81
CA ALA A 47 -11.76 -21.45 4.05
C ALA A 47 -10.75 -22.30 4.83
N ALA A 48 -9.60 -22.65 4.27
CA ALA A 48 -8.59 -23.51 4.88
C ALA A 48 -7.43 -22.75 5.54
N ARG A 49 -7.25 -21.46 5.27
CA ARG A 49 -6.17 -20.67 5.88
C ARG A 49 -6.58 -20.18 7.28
N PRO A 50 -5.72 -20.35 8.31
CA PRO A 50 -5.94 -19.74 9.61
C PRO A 50 -6.00 -18.21 9.46
N LYS A 51 -6.85 -17.55 10.24
CA LYS A 51 -6.90 -16.07 10.25
C LYS A 51 -5.55 -15.51 10.68
N SER A 52 -5.13 -14.39 10.07
CA SER A 52 -3.86 -13.71 10.38
C SER A 52 -3.72 -13.41 11.86
N GLU A 53 -4.78 -12.98 12.54
CA GLU A 53 -4.82 -12.71 13.99
C GLU A 53 -4.48 -13.94 14.84
N THR A 54 -5.00 -15.10 14.45
CA THR A 54 -4.70 -16.39 15.11
C THR A 54 -3.23 -16.76 14.94
N LEU A 55 -2.68 -16.52 13.74
CA LEU A 55 -1.26 -16.75 13.46
C LEU A 55 -0.36 -15.78 14.21
N VAL A 56 -0.74 -14.49 14.35
CA VAL A 56 -0.03 -13.52 15.18
C VAL A 56 0.05 -13.99 16.62
N ALA A 57 -1.06 -14.46 17.20
CA ALA A 57 -1.07 -15.00 18.57
C ALA A 57 -0.19 -16.26 18.71
N SER A 58 -0.16 -17.12 17.69
CA SER A 58 0.69 -18.32 17.66
C SER A 58 2.17 -17.96 17.55
N LEU A 59 2.50 -17.01 16.67
CA LEU A 59 3.84 -16.49 16.52
C LEU A 59 4.37 -15.89 17.82
N TYR A 60 3.57 -15.04 18.48
CA TYR A 60 3.90 -14.44 19.77
C TYR A 60 4.21 -15.48 20.84
N LYS A 61 3.38 -16.56 20.94
CA LYS A 61 3.58 -17.66 21.88
C LYS A 61 4.86 -18.44 21.59
N SER A 62 5.26 -18.56 20.33
CA SER A 62 6.46 -19.30 19.91
C SER A 62 7.80 -18.59 20.23
N PHE A 63 7.78 -17.30 20.56
CA PHE A 63 8.99 -16.54 20.81
C PHE A 63 9.69 -16.96 22.09
N ASN A 64 11.00 -17.16 21.99
CA ASN A 64 11.89 -17.25 23.14
C ASN A 64 12.12 -15.87 23.79
N GLU A 65 12.82 -15.84 24.90
CA GLU A 65 13.07 -14.61 25.66
C GLU A 65 13.83 -13.54 24.86
N ALA A 66 14.84 -13.94 24.09
CA ALA A 66 15.62 -13.03 23.25
C ALA A 66 14.77 -12.42 22.15
N GLN A 67 13.89 -13.22 21.50
CA GLN A 67 12.97 -12.76 20.49
C GLN A 67 11.91 -11.81 21.08
N ARG A 68 11.34 -12.14 22.24
CA ARG A 68 10.40 -11.25 22.93
C ARG A 68 11.01 -9.89 23.24
N LYS A 69 12.23 -9.87 23.75
CA LYS A 69 12.95 -8.64 24.08
C LYS A 69 13.21 -7.78 22.83
N ALA A 70 13.47 -8.38 21.69
CA ALA A 70 13.84 -7.69 20.46
C ALA A 70 12.64 -7.25 19.61
N LEU A 71 11.51 -7.99 19.67
CA LEU A 71 10.39 -7.84 18.74
C LEU A 71 9.08 -7.40 19.40
N CYS A 72 8.97 -7.47 20.75
CA CYS A 72 7.73 -7.17 21.45
C CYS A 72 7.85 -5.87 22.24
N PHE A 73 6.86 -5.00 22.09
CA PHE A 73 6.84 -3.65 22.66
C PHE A 73 5.51 -3.38 23.40
N PRO A 74 5.47 -2.43 24.33
CA PRO A 74 4.22 -1.95 24.90
C PRO A 74 3.27 -1.42 23.83
N TRP A 75 1.96 -1.48 24.10
CA TRP A 75 0.93 -1.01 23.19
C TRP A 75 1.09 0.47 22.77
N ASP A 76 1.52 1.31 23.67
CA ASP A 76 1.69 2.76 23.47
C ASP A 76 3.06 3.15 22.89
N HIS A 77 3.85 2.18 22.41
CA HIS A 77 5.14 2.45 21.81
C HIS A 77 5.02 3.25 20.52
N LEU A 78 5.86 4.29 20.34
CA LEU A 78 5.78 5.24 19.21
C LEU A 78 5.88 4.59 17.83
N LEU A 79 6.71 3.56 17.68
CA LEU A 79 6.89 2.86 16.40
C LEU A 79 5.60 2.18 15.89
N ARG A 80 4.62 1.95 16.76
CA ARG A 80 3.36 1.31 16.38
C ARG A 80 2.60 2.07 15.30
N THR A 81 2.66 3.39 15.31
CA THR A 81 1.90 4.24 14.37
C THR A 81 2.74 4.80 13.22
N GLU A 82 4.02 4.43 13.18
CA GLU A 82 4.94 4.90 12.13
C GLU A 82 4.72 4.16 10.81
N VAL A 83 4.94 4.87 9.71
CA VAL A 83 4.96 4.33 8.34
C VAL A 83 6.08 4.99 7.56
N ASP A 84 6.81 4.21 6.78
CA ASP A 84 7.79 4.73 5.83
C ASP A 84 7.88 3.79 4.61
N ASN A 85 8.56 4.24 3.55
CA ASN A 85 8.67 3.54 2.28
C ASN A 85 9.76 2.46 2.26
N ASN A 86 10.81 2.64 3.06
CA ASN A 86 11.94 1.70 3.15
C ASN A 86 12.55 1.77 4.55
N TRP A 87 12.10 0.92 5.44
CA TRP A 87 12.51 0.93 6.83
C TRP A 87 12.36 -0.42 7.51
N HIS A 88 13.03 -0.59 8.64
CA HIS A 88 12.90 -1.73 9.50
C HIS A 88 12.38 -1.28 10.86
N VAL A 89 11.21 -1.80 11.28
CA VAL A 89 10.59 -1.47 12.57
C VAL A 89 11.43 -1.98 13.74
N THR A 90 12.22 -3.02 13.52
CA THR A 90 13.25 -3.54 14.44
C THR A 90 14.54 -3.81 13.66
N GLU A 91 15.66 -3.89 14.36
CA GLU A 91 16.95 -4.25 13.75
C GLU A 91 17.04 -5.73 13.30
N GLN A 92 16.07 -6.54 13.70
CA GLN A 92 16.08 -7.98 13.48
C GLN A 92 15.33 -8.32 12.18
N HIS A 93 16.02 -8.96 11.26
CA HIS A 93 15.44 -9.41 9.99
C HIS A 93 14.83 -10.80 10.14
N ILE A 94 13.69 -11.04 9.49
CA ILE A 94 12.94 -12.30 9.55
C ILE A 94 13.83 -13.50 9.24
N GLY A 95 14.59 -13.44 8.13
CA GLY A 95 15.36 -14.56 7.60
C GLY A 95 16.54 -14.99 8.47
N SER A 96 17.09 -14.08 9.29
CA SER A 96 18.26 -14.36 10.14
C SER A 96 17.92 -14.56 11.62
N PHE A 97 16.77 -14.04 12.08
CA PHE A 97 16.44 -14.01 13.51
C PHE A 97 15.33 -14.98 13.91
N LEU A 98 14.45 -15.36 12.98
CA LEU A 98 13.37 -16.30 13.20
C LEU A 98 13.74 -17.70 12.69
N ASN A 99 13.24 -18.75 13.37
CA ASN A 99 13.35 -20.11 12.84
C ASN A 99 12.38 -20.34 11.67
N ALA A 100 12.51 -21.48 10.98
CA ALA A 100 11.73 -21.78 9.77
C ALA A 100 10.20 -21.75 10.00
N ASP A 101 9.72 -22.29 11.13
CA ASP A 101 8.29 -22.33 11.46
C ASP A 101 7.75 -20.90 11.72
N GLN A 102 8.53 -20.06 12.39
CA GLN A 102 8.20 -18.67 12.65
C GLN A 102 8.20 -17.84 11.35
N GLN A 103 9.19 -18.06 10.48
CA GLN A 103 9.22 -17.43 9.14
C GLN A 103 8.00 -17.82 8.31
N GLN A 104 7.59 -19.09 8.34
CA GLN A 104 6.38 -19.56 7.68
C GLN A 104 5.12 -18.89 8.25
N MET A 105 5.01 -18.75 9.58
CA MET A 105 3.88 -18.04 10.19
C MET A 105 3.83 -16.57 9.73
N VAL A 106 4.97 -15.87 9.67
CA VAL A 106 5.02 -14.49 9.17
C VAL A 106 4.58 -14.39 7.71
N ARG A 107 5.02 -15.34 6.87
CA ARG A 107 4.56 -15.43 5.48
C ARG A 107 3.05 -15.62 5.40
N GLU A 108 2.48 -16.54 6.17
CA GLU A 108 1.03 -16.79 6.15
C GLU A 108 0.22 -15.60 6.72
N ILE A 109 0.73 -14.90 7.73
CA ILE A 109 0.14 -13.64 8.21
C ILE A 109 0.08 -12.64 7.05
N PHE A 110 1.21 -12.41 6.37
CA PHE A 110 1.29 -11.48 5.24
C PHE A 110 0.30 -11.84 4.12
N LEU A 111 0.27 -13.10 3.69
CA LEU A 111 -0.65 -13.58 2.67
C LEU A 111 -2.12 -13.38 3.07
N GLY A 112 -2.45 -13.62 4.35
CA GLY A 112 -3.80 -13.49 4.87
C GLY A 112 -4.31 -12.04 5.00
N LEU A 113 -3.44 -11.03 4.87
CA LEU A 113 -3.83 -9.61 4.80
C LEU A 113 -4.28 -9.18 3.40
N HIS A 114 -4.11 -10.05 2.40
CA HIS A 114 -4.43 -9.76 1.02
C HIS A 114 -5.58 -10.63 0.52
N SER A 115 -6.29 -10.13 -0.49
CA SER A 115 -7.32 -10.93 -1.15
C SER A 115 -6.68 -12.13 -1.87
N PRO A 116 -7.40 -13.25 -2.03
CA PRO A 116 -6.86 -14.47 -2.64
C PRO A 116 -6.29 -14.26 -4.04
N ASP A 117 -6.86 -13.31 -4.81
CA ASP A 117 -6.42 -12.99 -6.17
C ASP A 117 -5.08 -12.24 -6.22
N TYR A 118 -4.69 -11.59 -5.13
CA TYR A 118 -3.51 -10.74 -5.04
C TYR A 118 -2.43 -11.28 -4.11
N ALA A 119 -2.76 -12.11 -3.13
CA ALA A 119 -1.86 -12.51 -2.06
C ALA A 119 -0.49 -12.98 -2.56
N GLU A 120 -0.45 -13.99 -3.45
CA GLU A 120 0.82 -14.52 -3.97
C GLU A 120 1.53 -13.53 -4.91
N LYS A 121 0.79 -12.70 -5.64
CA LYS A 121 1.38 -11.67 -6.53
C LYS A 121 2.08 -10.59 -5.72
N VAL A 122 1.42 -10.09 -4.67
CA VAL A 122 1.98 -9.08 -3.76
C VAL A 122 3.16 -9.64 -2.98
N PHE A 123 3.05 -10.88 -2.50
CA PHE A 123 4.17 -11.57 -1.85
C PHE A 123 5.39 -11.67 -2.77
N LYS A 124 5.17 -12.16 -3.99
CA LYS A 124 6.25 -12.29 -5.00
C LYS A 124 6.89 -10.94 -5.33
N GLN A 125 6.10 -9.87 -5.40
CA GLN A 125 6.59 -8.52 -5.63
C GLN A 125 7.51 -8.04 -4.50
N VAL A 126 7.13 -8.23 -3.22
CA VAL A 126 7.97 -7.90 -2.07
C VAL A 126 9.26 -8.75 -2.06
N GLU A 127 9.14 -10.02 -2.39
CA GLU A 127 10.28 -10.94 -2.45
C GLU A 127 11.30 -10.52 -3.52
N ASP A 128 10.83 -10.22 -4.73
CA ASP A 128 11.67 -9.79 -5.85
C ASP A 128 12.32 -8.41 -5.59
N ASP A 129 11.58 -7.49 -5.00
CA ASP A 129 12.04 -6.13 -4.70
C ASP A 129 13.12 -6.10 -3.60
N SER A 130 13.08 -7.05 -2.68
CA SER A 130 14.06 -7.19 -1.59
C SER A 130 15.37 -7.88 -2.02
N GLY A 131 15.55 -8.15 -3.31
CA GLY A 131 16.78 -8.69 -3.87
C GLY A 131 17.12 -10.10 -3.38
N LYS A 132 18.40 -10.39 -3.11
CA LYS A 132 18.85 -11.74 -2.76
C LYS A 132 18.34 -12.28 -1.43
N ALA A 133 18.03 -11.43 -0.49
CA ALA A 133 17.50 -11.83 0.82
C ALA A 133 15.98 -12.09 0.76
N GLY A 134 15.30 -11.60 -0.29
CA GLY A 134 13.87 -11.78 -0.51
C GLY A 134 13.06 -11.28 0.68
N PHE A 135 11.92 -11.91 0.92
CA PHE A 135 11.03 -11.57 2.05
C PHE A 135 11.74 -11.67 3.42
N GLY A 136 12.79 -12.47 3.52
CA GLY A 136 13.61 -12.60 4.73
C GLY A 136 14.34 -11.33 5.17
N ASP A 137 14.50 -10.33 4.27
CA ASP A 137 15.06 -9.01 4.61
C ASP A 137 14.10 -8.13 5.42
N SER A 138 12.82 -8.43 5.42
CA SER A 138 11.82 -7.69 6.18
C SER A 138 12.04 -7.84 7.70
N SER A 139 11.50 -6.89 8.47
CA SER A 139 11.47 -6.94 9.94
C SER A 139 10.03 -6.91 10.45
N ILE A 140 9.84 -7.36 11.70
CA ILE A 140 8.55 -7.34 12.36
C ILE A 140 8.64 -6.75 13.76
N ALA A 141 7.51 -6.22 14.23
CA ALA A 141 7.29 -5.90 15.65
C ALA A 141 5.88 -6.34 16.06
N LEU A 142 5.76 -6.72 17.35
CA LEU A 142 4.48 -6.95 17.99
C LEU A 142 4.29 -5.96 19.12
N PHE A 143 3.18 -5.26 19.11
CA PHE A 143 2.82 -4.28 20.14
C PHE A 143 1.65 -4.85 20.96
N GLY A 144 1.71 -4.70 22.29
CA GLY A 144 0.70 -5.23 23.19
C GLY A 144 0.78 -6.74 23.39
N GLU A 145 -0.37 -7.41 23.59
CA GLU A 145 -0.45 -8.82 24.00
C GLU A 145 -1.36 -9.65 23.09
N PRO A 146 -0.84 -10.15 21.95
CA PRO A 146 -1.60 -10.99 21.03
C PRO A 146 -2.23 -12.20 21.70
N GLY A 147 -3.55 -12.36 21.51
CA GLY A 147 -4.34 -13.49 22.01
C GLY A 147 -4.96 -13.30 23.39
N THR A 148 -4.63 -12.25 24.13
CA THR A 148 -5.19 -11.97 25.45
C THR A 148 -5.65 -10.52 25.65
N GLY A 149 -5.13 -9.59 24.88
CA GLY A 149 -5.42 -8.16 24.97
C GLY A 149 -5.30 -7.46 23.63
N GLN A 150 -5.22 -6.14 23.68
CA GLN A 150 -4.94 -5.35 22.48
C GLN A 150 -3.56 -5.72 21.92
N PHE A 151 -3.50 -5.83 20.60
CA PHE A 151 -2.24 -6.11 19.93
C PHE A 151 -2.19 -5.50 18.54
N GLU A 152 -0.98 -5.31 18.05
CA GLU A 152 -0.73 -4.99 16.65
C GLU A 152 0.56 -5.68 16.19
N PHE A 153 0.48 -6.38 15.07
CA PHE A 153 1.61 -6.88 14.33
C PHE A 153 1.94 -5.89 13.22
N VAL A 154 3.19 -5.47 13.13
CA VAL A 154 3.69 -4.59 12.06
C VAL A 154 4.82 -5.29 11.34
N LEU A 155 4.72 -5.35 10.01
CA LEU A 155 5.76 -5.87 9.12
C LEU A 155 6.26 -4.75 8.24
N THR A 156 7.57 -4.58 8.16
CA THR A 156 8.22 -3.54 7.39
C THR A 156 9.40 -4.08 6.60
N GLY A 157 9.75 -3.38 5.55
CA GLY A 157 10.86 -3.70 4.68
C GLY A 157 10.94 -2.74 3.51
N ARG A 158 11.67 -3.14 2.48
CA ARG A 158 11.71 -2.37 1.25
C ARG A 158 10.33 -2.32 0.61
N HIS A 159 9.82 -1.11 0.40
CA HIS A 159 8.49 -0.80 -0.16
C HIS A 159 7.34 -1.53 0.55
N CYS A 160 7.45 -1.73 1.86
CA CYS A 160 6.44 -2.46 2.61
C CYS A 160 6.24 -1.94 4.03
N THR A 161 5.02 -1.56 4.38
CA THR A 161 4.50 -1.46 5.75
C THR A 161 3.13 -2.10 5.77
N ARG A 162 2.95 -3.21 6.49
CA ARG A 162 1.69 -3.95 6.64
C ARG A 162 1.39 -4.16 8.12
N ARG A 163 0.09 -4.24 8.44
CA ARG A 163 -0.37 -4.32 9.82
C ARG A 163 -1.45 -5.39 9.99
N CYS A 164 -1.53 -5.96 11.18
CA CYS A 164 -2.59 -6.87 11.61
C CYS A 164 -2.85 -6.63 13.09
N ASP A 165 -3.96 -6.04 13.44
CA ASP A 165 -4.29 -5.61 14.81
C ASP A 165 -5.51 -6.31 15.42
N GLY A 166 -6.28 -7.07 14.62
CA GLY A 166 -7.47 -7.76 15.09
C GLY A 166 -8.49 -6.80 15.71
N ASP A 167 -8.74 -5.68 15.04
CA ASP A 167 -9.63 -4.60 15.46
C ASP A 167 -9.23 -3.93 16.79
N SER A 168 -7.96 -4.07 17.21
CA SER A 168 -7.46 -3.47 18.45
C SER A 168 -7.26 -1.95 18.33
N THR A 169 -7.04 -1.45 17.12
CA THR A 169 -6.90 -0.02 16.82
C THR A 169 -8.24 0.53 16.33
N GLU A 170 -9.14 0.79 17.28
CA GLU A 170 -10.49 1.25 16.97
C GLU A 170 -10.47 2.47 16.03
N GLY A 171 -11.25 2.37 14.94
CA GLY A 171 -11.43 3.44 13.98
C GLY A 171 -10.24 3.67 13.03
N ALA A 172 -9.29 2.76 12.93
CA ALA A 172 -8.21 2.81 11.96
C ALA A 172 -8.27 1.60 11.02
N ALA A 173 -8.61 1.83 9.76
CA ALA A 173 -8.56 0.78 8.75
C ALA A 173 -7.14 0.24 8.60
N PHE A 174 -7.01 -1.06 8.26
CA PHE A 174 -5.73 -1.76 8.14
C PHE A 174 -4.88 -1.78 9.43
N GLY A 175 -5.46 -1.44 10.61
CA GLY A 175 -4.73 -1.25 11.86
C GLY A 175 -3.94 0.06 11.93
N GLY A 176 -4.01 0.93 10.92
CA GLY A 176 -3.29 2.20 10.87
C GLY A 176 -2.70 2.51 9.48
N PRO A 177 -1.78 3.47 9.39
CA PRO A 177 -1.20 3.84 8.10
C PRO A 177 -0.35 2.70 7.53
N ILE A 178 -0.50 2.45 6.23
CA ILE A 178 0.25 1.45 5.48
C ILE A 178 0.98 2.06 4.29
N PHE A 179 1.98 1.35 3.82
CA PHE A 179 2.71 1.66 2.61
C PHE A 179 2.88 0.41 1.75
N TYR A 180 2.75 0.55 0.44
CA TYR A 180 3.11 -0.47 -0.53
C TYR A 180 3.71 0.14 -1.78
N GLY A 181 4.51 -0.62 -2.47
CA GLY A 181 5.17 -0.21 -3.69
C GLY A 181 6.10 -1.30 -4.19
N HIS A 182 6.84 -1.02 -5.22
CA HIS A 182 7.83 -1.94 -5.78
C HIS A 182 8.77 -1.25 -6.75
N ALA A 183 9.95 -1.84 -6.91
CA ALA A 183 10.91 -1.56 -7.95
C ALA A 183 11.40 -2.90 -8.56
N ALA A 184 10.43 -3.75 -8.97
CA ALA A 184 10.66 -5.15 -9.34
C ALA A 184 11.58 -5.34 -10.56
N GLN A 185 11.67 -4.34 -11.44
CA GLN A 185 12.55 -4.35 -12.62
C GLN A 185 13.84 -3.55 -12.42
N GLY A 186 14.04 -3.00 -11.24
CA GLY A 186 15.07 -2.02 -10.94
C GLY A 186 14.45 -0.66 -10.63
N PHE A 187 15.25 0.40 -10.65
CA PHE A 187 14.80 1.72 -10.21
C PHE A 187 13.65 2.30 -11.06
N ASN A 188 13.68 2.07 -12.37
CA ASN A 188 12.67 2.57 -13.30
C ASN A 188 11.73 1.45 -13.71
N GLU A 189 10.45 1.58 -13.36
CA GLU A 189 9.42 0.61 -13.69
C GLU A 189 8.86 0.78 -15.10
N ARG A 190 8.43 -0.36 -15.67
CA ARG A 190 7.63 -0.37 -16.90
C ARG A 190 6.21 -0.83 -16.57
N PRO A 191 5.19 -0.16 -17.11
CA PRO A 191 3.78 -0.50 -16.83
C PRO A 191 3.42 -1.96 -17.17
N ASP A 192 4.07 -2.54 -18.16
CA ASP A 192 3.85 -3.89 -18.68
C ASP A 192 4.72 -4.97 -18.01
N HIS A 193 5.52 -4.62 -16.98
CA HIS A 193 6.34 -5.60 -16.29
C HIS A 193 5.48 -6.56 -15.45
N PRO A 194 5.65 -7.88 -15.53
CA PRO A 194 4.83 -8.86 -14.81
C PRO A 194 4.83 -8.71 -13.28
N GLY A 195 5.90 -8.14 -12.71
CA GLY A 195 6.00 -7.84 -11.28
C GLY A 195 5.29 -6.56 -10.86
N ASN A 196 4.74 -5.78 -11.81
CA ASN A 196 4.05 -4.54 -11.53
C ASN A 196 2.57 -4.80 -11.19
N VAL A 197 2.30 -5.16 -9.94
CA VAL A 197 0.97 -5.59 -9.49
C VAL A 197 -0.01 -4.41 -9.38
N ASP A 198 0.47 -3.20 -9.11
CA ASP A 198 -0.37 -2.05 -8.72
C ASP A 198 -0.55 -1.00 -9.82
N TRP A 199 0.10 -1.13 -10.98
CA TRP A 199 0.05 -0.11 -12.04
C TRP A 199 -1.34 0.16 -12.60
N TYR A 200 -2.21 -0.87 -12.60
CA TYR A 200 -3.59 -0.71 -13.05
C TYR A 200 -4.35 0.37 -12.27
N GLN A 201 -3.94 0.68 -11.03
CA GLN A 201 -4.51 1.75 -10.20
C GLN A 201 -4.24 3.12 -10.84
N ALA A 202 -3.04 3.35 -11.38
CA ALA A 202 -2.72 4.59 -12.12
C ALA A 202 -3.51 4.68 -13.42
N VAL A 203 -3.61 3.60 -14.18
CA VAL A 203 -4.39 3.55 -15.42
C VAL A 203 -5.84 3.91 -15.15
N ARG A 204 -6.46 3.30 -14.13
CA ARG A 204 -7.84 3.58 -13.74
C ARG A 204 -8.04 5.04 -13.27
N ALA A 205 -7.10 5.58 -12.52
CA ALA A 205 -7.15 6.99 -12.09
C ALA A 205 -7.10 7.94 -13.30
N ASN A 206 -6.25 7.64 -14.29
CA ASN A 206 -6.17 8.44 -15.51
C ASN A 206 -7.42 8.36 -16.39
N GLU A 207 -8.18 7.28 -16.37
CA GLU A 207 -9.50 7.25 -17.02
C GLU A 207 -10.44 8.33 -16.45
N VAL A 208 -10.39 8.60 -15.13
CA VAL A 208 -11.12 9.73 -14.54
C VAL A 208 -10.62 11.05 -15.11
N PHE A 209 -9.30 11.26 -15.16
CA PHE A 209 -8.73 12.50 -15.72
C PHE A 209 -9.15 12.73 -17.18
N GLN A 210 -9.21 11.69 -17.98
CA GLN A 210 -9.66 11.76 -19.38
C GLN A 210 -11.12 12.22 -19.51
N MET A 211 -11.98 11.87 -18.55
CA MET A 211 -13.39 12.28 -18.51
C MET A 211 -13.59 13.75 -18.08
N LEU A 212 -12.57 14.41 -17.52
CA LEU A 212 -12.67 15.79 -17.04
C LEU A 212 -12.71 16.79 -18.21
N ASP A 213 -13.56 17.81 -18.10
CA ASP A 213 -13.53 18.96 -19.01
C ASP A 213 -12.34 19.88 -18.72
N GLY A 214 -12.15 20.91 -19.57
CA GLY A 214 -11.01 21.81 -19.45
C GLY A 214 -10.95 22.59 -18.14
N LYS A 215 -12.10 22.96 -17.54
CA LYS A 215 -12.17 23.65 -16.25
C LYS A 215 -11.85 22.68 -15.10
N GLN A 216 -12.43 21.50 -15.15
CA GLN A 216 -12.20 20.43 -14.17
C GLN A 216 -10.71 20.02 -14.17
N ARG A 217 -10.09 19.84 -15.36
CA ARG A 217 -8.67 19.52 -15.47
C ARG A 217 -7.78 20.61 -14.87
N ALA A 218 -8.11 21.90 -15.06
CA ALA A 218 -7.37 22.99 -14.46
C ALA A 218 -7.39 22.98 -12.92
N ILE A 219 -8.45 22.46 -12.31
CA ILE A 219 -8.56 22.27 -10.86
C ILE A 219 -7.86 21.00 -10.40
N ALA A 220 -8.05 19.88 -11.11
CA ALA A 220 -7.52 18.58 -10.75
C ALA A 220 -6.00 18.50 -10.89
N LEU A 221 -5.42 19.17 -11.91
CA LEU A 221 -4.00 19.08 -12.23
C LEU A 221 -3.18 20.11 -11.45
N ARG A 222 -2.26 19.62 -10.63
CA ARG A 222 -1.38 20.40 -9.77
C ARG A 222 0.06 20.34 -10.26
N ASN A 223 0.90 21.28 -9.80
CA ASN A 223 2.29 21.36 -10.24
C ASN A 223 3.21 20.38 -9.53
N LYS A 224 2.99 20.13 -8.23
CA LYS A 224 3.87 19.31 -7.40
C LYS A 224 3.08 18.33 -6.56
N GLY A 225 3.53 17.10 -6.55
CA GLY A 225 3.03 16.04 -5.70
C GLY A 225 3.33 16.28 -4.21
N ARG A 226 2.82 15.39 -3.40
CA ARG A 226 3.05 15.38 -1.96
C ARG A 226 4.52 14.99 -1.69
N MET A 227 5.13 15.62 -0.71
CA MET A 227 6.46 15.21 -0.25
C MET A 227 6.34 13.92 0.56
N GLU A 228 7.19 12.95 0.26
CA GLU A 228 7.27 11.69 1.00
C GLU A 228 8.17 11.86 2.23
N GLN A 229 7.56 11.87 3.41
CA GLN A 229 8.22 12.15 4.70
C GLN A 229 7.66 11.23 5.81
N GLY A 230 7.66 9.92 5.58
CA GLY A 230 7.15 8.97 6.55
C GLY A 230 5.68 9.27 6.91
N SER A 231 5.34 9.19 8.19
CA SER A 231 3.98 9.39 8.71
C SER A 231 3.37 10.77 8.38
N GLU A 232 4.19 11.81 8.14
CA GLU A 232 3.68 13.12 7.71
C GLU A 232 3.07 13.08 6.30
N THR A 233 3.49 12.15 5.43
CA THR A 233 2.93 11.96 4.08
C THR A 233 1.45 11.62 4.12
N VAL A 234 1.02 10.89 5.14
CA VAL A 234 -0.35 10.37 5.30
C VAL A 234 -1.11 11.02 6.44
N LYS A 235 -0.67 12.19 6.89
CA LYS A 235 -1.36 12.94 7.93
C LYS A 235 -2.73 13.39 7.47
N LEU A 236 -3.75 13.00 8.23
CA LEU A 236 -5.13 13.40 7.96
C LEU A 236 -5.35 14.85 8.39
N SER A 237 -6.05 15.60 7.56
CA SER A 237 -6.29 17.01 7.80
C SER A 237 -7.63 17.32 8.50
N GLY A 238 -8.59 16.39 8.48
CA GLY A 238 -9.96 16.58 8.93
C GLY A 238 -10.79 17.53 8.04
N LYS A 239 -10.21 18.01 6.93
CA LYS A 239 -10.85 19.01 6.07
C LYS A 239 -11.75 18.38 5.02
N THR A 240 -12.91 18.99 4.80
CA THR A 240 -13.86 18.67 3.72
C THR A 240 -13.69 19.59 2.50
N GLN A 241 -12.90 20.66 2.61
CA GLN A 241 -12.70 21.66 1.57
C GLN A 241 -11.25 22.16 1.55
N GLY A 242 -10.82 22.70 0.41
CA GLY A 242 -9.48 23.28 0.26
C GLY A 242 -8.35 22.26 0.21
N LEU A 243 -8.67 20.98 0.01
CA LEU A 243 -7.70 19.93 -0.26
C LEU A 243 -7.17 20.04 -1.70
N PRO A 244 -6.00 19.44 -2.02
CA PRO A 244 -5.48 19.45 -3.37
C PRO A 244 -6.41 18.75 -4.37
N GLY A 245 -6.55 19.32 -5.57
CA GLY A 245 -7.31 18.71 -6.65
C GLY A 245 -8.76 19.17 -6.73
N ILE A 246 -9.56 18.43 -7.50
CA ILE A 246 -10.97 18.72 -7.74
C ILE A 246 -11.82 17.99 -6.69
N PRO A 247 -12.73 18.73 -5.98
CA PRO A 247 -13.69 18.09 -5.10
C PRO A 247 -14.70 17.26 -5.92
N LEU A 248 -15.09 16.10 -5.39
CA LEU A 248 -16.01 15.20 -6.10
C LEU A 248 -17.41 15.83 -6.29
N THR A 249 -17.76 16.85 -5.51
CA THR A 249 -18.99 17.66 -5.70
C THR A 249 -19.03 18.39 -7.04
N GLU A 250 -17.87 18.68 -7.65
CA GLU A 250 -17.79 19.33 -8.96
C GLU A 250 -17.77 18.33 -10.13
N LEU A 251 -17.83 17.04 -9.84
CA LEU A 251 -17.87 15.98 -10.84
C LEU A 251 -19.31 15.61 -11.20
N SER A 252 -19.54 15.23 -12.45
CA SER A 252 -20.79 14.61 -12.89
C SER A 252 -21.04 13.26 -12.19
N GLN A 253 -22.25 12.73 -12.29
CA GLN A 253 -22.60 11.43 -11.74
C GLN A 253 -21.71 10.32 -12.35
N ASP A 254 -21.47 10.35 -13.66
CA ASP A 254 -20.65 9.35 -14.35
C ASP A 254 -19.19 9.43 -13.91
N GLN A 255 -18.64 10.65 -13.79
CA GLN A 255 -17.28 10.86 -13.30
C GLN A 255 -17.13 10.37 -11.84
N ARG A 256 -18.08 10.66 -10.95
CA ARG A 256 -18.10 10.12 -9.58
C ARG A 256 -18.20 8.59 -9.57
N GLY A 257 -19.03 8.04 -10.45
CA GLY A 257 -19.11 6.58 -10.63
C GLY A 257 -17.77 5.96 -11.02
N HIS A 258 -16.96 6.68 -11.81
CA HIS A 258 -15.61 6.23 -12.18
C HIS A 258 -14.62 6.33 -11.00
N VAL A 259 -14.69 7.40 -10.19
CA VAL A 259 -13.89 7.48 -8.95
C VAL A 259 -14.22 6.34 -7.97
N ARG A 260 -15.49 5.89 -7.92
CA ARG A 260 -15.85 4.68 -7.15
C ARG A 260 -15.18 3.41 -7.68
N LYS A 261 -14.97 3.30 -8.99
CA LYS A 261 -14.19 2.18 -9.56
C LYS A 261 -12.70 2.29 -9.18
N VAL A 262 -12.14 3.51 -9.19
CA VAL A 262 -10.77 3.73 -8.67
C VAL A 262 -10.69 3.25 -7.23
N MET A 263 -11.62 3.63 -6.36
CA MET A 263 -11.63 3.18 -4.97
C MET A 263 -11.74 1.65 -4.85
N ALA A 264 -12.58 1.02 -5.66
CA ALA A 264 -12.68 -0.44 -5.69
C ALA A 264 -11.36 -1.11 -6.11
N ASP A 265 -10.66 -0.54 -7.11
CA ASP A 265 -9.36 -1.03 -7.56
C ASP A 265 -8.26 -0.84 -6.50
N LEU A 266 -8.30 0.25 -5.72
CA LEU A 266 -7.38 0.48 -4.60
C LEU A 266 -7.58 -0.52 -3.46
N LEU A 267 -8.81 -0.92 -3.21
CA LEU A 267 -9.18 -1.86 -2.14
C LEU A 267 -9.02 -3.33 -2.55
N ALA A 268 -9.04 -3.64 -3.84
CA ALA A 268 -9.02 -5.01 -4.37
C ALA A 268 -7.84 -5.89 -3.89
N PRO A 269 -6.63 -5.36 -3.65
CA PRO A 269 -5.52 -6.18 -3.15
C PRO A 269 -5.68 -6.65 -1.71
N PHE A 270 -6.51 -6.00 -0.90
CA PHE A 270 -6.64 -6.28 0.52
C PHE A 270 -7.71 -7.35 0.79
N ARG A 271 -7.61 -8.04 1.93
CA ARG A 271 -8.67 -8.95 2.36
C ARG A 271 -9.98 -8.20 2.54
N LYS A 272 -11.08 -8.93 2.36
CA LYS A 272 -12.41 -8.31 2.29
C LYS A 272 -12.79 -7.52 3.54
N GLU A 273 -12.45 -8.02 4.71
CA GLU A 273 -12.76 -7.39 5.99
C GLU A 273 -12.13 -5.99 6.10
N ASP A 274 -10.83 -5.88 5.81
CA ASP A 274 -10.10 -4.60 5.85
C ASP A 274 -10.58 -3.63 4.75
N ALA A 275 -10.88 -4.15 3.56
CA ALA A 275 -11.42 -3.35 2.46
C ALA A 275 -12.82 -2.80 2.78
N ASP A 276 -13.69 -3.62 3.36
CA ASP A 276 -15.05 -3.22 3.77
C ASP A 276 -14.99 -2.18 4.89
N GLU A 277 -14.08 -2.34 5.87
CA GLU A 277 -13.88 -1.39 6.97
C GLU A 277 -13.40 -0.03 6.44
N ALA A 278 -12.36 -0.04 5.58
CA ALA A 278 -11.86 1.19 4.96
C ALA A 278 -12.97 1.91 4.18
N LEU A 279 -13.72 1.18 3.35
CA LEU A 279 -14.83 1.76 2.59
C LEU A 279 -15.92 2.32 3.51
N LYS A 280 -16.27 1.63 4.59
CA LYS A 280 -17.24 2.10 5.59
C LYS A 280 -16.82 3.44 6.20
N TYR A 281 -15.55 3.60 6.56
CA TYR A 281 -15.06 4.86 7.12
C TYR A 281 -15.08 6.00 6.10
N ILE A 282 -14.68 5.72 4.85
CA ILE A 282 -14.70 6.70 3.76
C ILE A 282 -16.14 7.16 3.47
N GLU A 283 -17.11 6.24 3.38
CA GLU A 283 -18.51 6.57 3.12
C GLU A 283 -19.14 7.32 4.31
N ALA A 284 -18.81 6.96 5.53
CA ALA A 284 -19.31 7.64 6.73
C ALA A 284 -18.83 9.09 6.84
N ALA A 285 -17.64 9.41 6.34
CA ALA A 285 -17.12 10.78 6.28
C ALA A 285 -17.69 11.60 5.09
N GLY A 286 -18.41 10.94 4.18
CA GLY A 286 -18.98 11.51 2.97
C GLY A 286 -18.04 11.38 1.77
N PHE A 287 -18.32 10.42 0.90
CA PHE A 287 -17.55 10.18 -0.31
C PHE A 287 -17.43 11.43 -1.21
N GLU A 288 -18.43 12.28 -1.21
CA GLU A 288 -18.45 13.55 -1.95
C GLU A 288 -17.45 14.59 -1.42
N HIS A 289 -16.95 14.45 -0.20
CA HIS A 289 -15.91 15.31 0.37
C HIS A 289 -14.49 14.93 -0.06
N LEU A 290 -14.34 13.84 -0.82
CA LEU A 290 -13.07 13.51 -1.42
C LEU A 290 -12.67 14.51 -2.50
N HIS A 291 -11.38 14.71 -2.63
CA HIS A 291 -10.74 15.48 -3.70
C HIS A 291 -9.80 14.56 -4.47
N MET A 292 -9.77 14.70 -5.79
CA MET A 292 -8.85 13.97 -6.65
C MET A 292 -7.87 14.93 -7.30
N ALA A 293 -6.58 14.68 -7.11
CA ALA A 293 -5.50 15.47 -7.70
C ALA A 293 -4.61 14.62 -8.57
N PHE A 294 -4.10 15.23 -9.64
CA PHE A 294 -3.06 14.70 -10.51
C PHE A 294 -1.89 15.67 -10.54
N TYR A 295 -0.67 15.18 -10.75
CA TYR A 295 0.53 15.97 -10.64
C TYR A 295 1.39 15.85 -11.90
N LYS A 296 1.72 17.01 -12.49
CA LYS A 296 2.42 17.08 -13.78
C LYS A 296 3.94 17.19 -13.71
N ASP A 297 4.49 17.25 -12.52
CA ASP A 297 5.95 17.26 -12.32
C ASP A 297 6.61 15.91 -12.54
N GLN A 298 5.82 14.86 -12.64
CA GLN A 298 6.28 13.50 -12.88
C GLN A 298 5.32 12.80 -13.86
N ASP A 299 5.53 13.06 -15.15
CA ASP A 299 4.80 12.42 -16.26
C ASP A 299 5.78 11.55 -17.05
N ILE A 300 5.66 10.24 -16.85
CA ILE A 300 6.47 9.25 -17.54
C ILE A 300 6.03 9.16 -19.01
N GLY A 301 6.96 9.46 -19.90
CA GLY A 301 6.72 9.36 -21.33
C GLY A 301 6.12 10.61 -21.94
N SER A 302 5.72 11.59 -21.16
CA SER A 302 5.08 12.84 -21.62
C SER A 302 3.85 12.55 -22.50
N ASP A 303 3.09 11.51 -22.15
CA ASP A 303 1.93 11.02 -22.92
C ASP A 303 0.60 11.54 -22.36
N GLY A 304 0.63 12.36 -21.30
CA GLY A 304 -0.54 12.88 -20.60
C GLY A 304 -1.22 11.85 -19.69
N VAL A 305 -0.53 10.77 -19.37
CA VAL A 305 -0.89 9.84 -18.31
C VAL A 305 -0.15 10.25 -17.04
N TRP A 306 -0.87 10.79 -16.10
CA TRP A 306 -0.27 11.30 -14.86
C TRP A 306 0.07 10.15 -13.93
N ASP A 307 1.36 9.92 -13.71
CA ASP A 307 1.87 8.82 -12.90
C ASP A 307 1.80 9.11 -11.40
N VAL A 308 1.56 10.35 -11.03
CA VAL A 308 1.41 10.77 -9.64
C VAL A 308 0.03 11.38 -9.44
N TRP A 309 -0.72 10.82 -8.49
CA TRP A 309 -2.08 11.25 -8.19
C TRP A 309 -2.46 10.92 -6.75
N GLN A 310 -3.56 11.48 -6.28
CA GLN A 310 -4.10 11.15 -4.95
C GLN A 310 -5.61 11.28 -4.88
N LEU A 311 -6.19 10.52 -3.94
CA LEU A 311 -7.49 10.78 -3.34
C LEU A 311 -7.28 11.21 -1.90
N GLU A 312 -7.85 12.34 -1.51
CA GLU A 312 -7.75 12.86 -0.15
C GLU A 312 -9.12 13.37 0.32
N GLY A 313 -9.46 13.09 1.56
CA GLY A 313 -10.67 13.54 2.22
C GLY A 313 -10.44 13.87 3.69
N PRO A 314 -11.49 14.14 4.44
CA PRO A 314 -11.33 14.50 5.85
C PRO A 314 -10.65 13.42 6.66
N ASN A 315 -10.90 12.15 6.34
CA ASN A 315 -10.48 11.00 7.10
C ASN A 315 -9.64 9.98 6.31
N MET A 316 -9.22 10.35 5.08
CA MET A 316 -8.35 9.49 4.29
C MET A 316 -7.32 10.27 3.47
N VAL A 317 -6.18 9.63 3.27
CA VAL A 317 -5.18 9.94 2.25
C VAL A 317 -4.83 8.65 1.54
N TRP A 318 -4.93 8.66 0.20
CA TRP A 318 -4.40 7.64 -0.68
C TRP A 318 -3.57 8.31 -1.76
N TYR A 319 -2.27 8.30 -1.58
CA TYR A 319 -1.32 8.96 -2.46
C TYR A 319 -0.52 7.93 -3.24
N PHE A 320 -0.61 8.00 -4.56
CA PHE A 320 0.07 7.11 -5.51
C PHE A 320 1.13 7.89 -6.27
N ARG A 321 2.35 7.40 -6.27
CA ARG A 321 3.46 7.90 -7.08
C ARG A 321 4.01 6.76 -7.94
N GLY A 322 3.84 6.81 -9.25
CA GLY A 322 4.30 5.78 -10.19
C GLY A 322 5.70 6.03 -10.77
N ASP A 323 6.21 7.26 -10.72
CA ASP A 323 7.52 7.63 -11.24
C ASP A 323 8.54 7.88 -10.09
N PRO A 324 9.73 7.28 -10.11
CA PRO A 324 10.30 6.33 -11.09
C PRO A 324 9.82 4.89 -10.92
N HIS A 325 9.18 4.57 -9.84
CA HIS A 325 8.55 3.29 -9.51
C HIS A 325 7.41 3.52 -8.50
N VAL A 326 6.61 2.49 -8.26
CA VAL A 326 5.38 2.63 -7.47
C VAL A 326 5.67 2.81 -5.98
N HIS A 327 5.16 3.91 -5.43
CA HIS A 327 5.00 4.18 -4.01
C HIS A 327 3.55 4.51 -3.71
N VAL A 328 2.93 3.82 -2.78
CA VAL A 328 1.56 4.11 -2.37
C VAL A 328 1.47 4.26 -0.86
N TRP A 329 1.02 5.42 -0.45
CA TRP A 329 0.88 5.83 0.94
C TRP A 329 -0.59 5.90 1.30
N VAL A 330 -0.99 5.20 2.35
CA VAL A 330 -2.40 5.06 2.72
C VAL A 330 -2.61 5.31 4.20
N ASN A 331 -3.62 6.10 4.52
CA ASN A 331 -4.17 6.21 5.86
C ASN A 331 -5.68 6.46 5.75
N VAL A 332 -6.47 5.63 6.41
CA VAL A 332 -7.93 5.74 6.46
C VAL A 332 -8.37 5.54 7.90
N LYS A 333 -9.16 6.48 8.42
CA LYS A 333 -9.70 6.41 9.78
C LYS A 333 -11.19 6.72 9.81
N ALA A 334 -11.87 6.29 10.87
CA ALA A 334 -13.25 6.68 11.13
C ALA A 334 -13.37 8.21 11.36
N GLN A 335 -12.34 8.81 11.99
CA GLN A 335 -12.19 10.24 12.23
C GLN A 335 -10.73 10.65 12.08
N ALA A 336 -10.48 11.91 11.67
CA ALA A 336 -9.14 12.46 11.47
C ALA A 336 -8.40 12.71 12.80
#